data_d6ebd9f0290b78d49735996c9134960e
#
_entry.id   d6ebd9f0290b78d49735996c9134960e
#
_cell.length_a   1.000
_cell.length_b   1.000
_cell.length_c   1.000
_cell.angle_alpha   90.00
_cell.angle_beta   90.00
_cell.angle_gamma   90.00
#
_symmetry.space_group_name_H-M   'P 1'
#
loop_
_entity.id
_entity.type
_entity.pdbx_description
1 polymer ?
#
loop_
_entity_poly.entity_id
_entity_poly.type
_entity_poly.pdbx_seq_one_letter_code
_entity_poly.pdbx_strand_id
1 'polypeptide(L)'
;MRQYAGRNEYRVNRMRLTRVFVATELDEGSVVDLPAETASHIAKVLRARSGDELVLFNGDGRELAGKIESVRGSKVRITVGRAANVDRESPLAVTLLQCVPRGDRMDFIVQKATELGVRHIVPVLSHRSVVRLDAGQASAKAQHWRAVAVSACEQSGRNRLPTIDAPRQLIDYLGDPATAGTRLVLEPEPSAAVGPWSSDISLEIAVGPEGGFTPEELEAFRVAGFHRVCLGPRILRTETAAIAALVWLQTRFGDMGVT
;
A
#
# COMPACT_ATOMS: atom_id res chain seq x y z
N MET A 1 36.97 6.12 7.91
CA MET A 1 35.95 5.68 8.90
C MET A 1 35.04 6.77 9.50
N ARG A 2 35.29 8.07 9.33
CA ARG A 2 34.43 9.15 9.91
C ARG A 2 33.22 9.58 9.05
N GLN A 3 33.10 9.15 7.79
CA GLN A 3 32.00 9.58 6.91
C GLN A 3 30.71 8.72 7.02
N TYR A 4 30.77 7.54 7.66
CA TYR A 4 29.61 6.65 7.83
C TYR A 4 28.78 6.90 9.09
N ALA A 5 29.38 7.47 10.15
CA ALA A 5 28.68 7.72 11.41
C ALA A 5 27.60 8.79 11.28
N GLY A 6 27.86 9.89 10.57
CA GLY A 6 26.89 10.99 10.43
C GLY A 6 25.65 10.64 9.59
N ARG A 7 25.76 9.70 8.62
CA ARG A 7 24.60 9.25 7.81
C ARG A 7 23.66 8.37 8.63
N ASN A 8 24.18 7.59 9.57
CA ASN A 8 23.36 6.68 10.36
C ASN A 8 22.61 7.42 11.48
N GLU A 9 23.21 8.40 12.13
CA GLU A 9 22.54 9.23 13.13
C GLU A 9 21.44 10.12 12.51
N TYR A 10 21.68 10.69 11.33
CA TYR A 10 20.70 11.47 10.59
C TYR A 10 19.49 10.61 10.18
N ARG A 11 19.73 9.36 9.78
CA ARG A 11 18.70 8.39 9.39
C ARG A 11 17.88 7.93 10.59
N VAL A 12 18.53 7.61 11.72
CA VAL A 12 17.85 7.18 12.96
C VAL A 12 17.04 8.30 13.59
N ASN A 13 17.50 9.54 13.52
CA ASN A 13 16.78 10.69 14.08
C ASN A 13 15.52 11.01 13.27
N ARG A 14 15.57 10.96 11.93
CA ARG A 14 14.39 11.17 11.07
C ARG A 14 13.33 10.07 11.17
N MET A 15 13.68 8.84 11.45
CA MET A 15 12.71 7.75 11.68
C MET A 15 11.84 7.95 12.94
N ARG A 16 12.26 8.83 13.86
CA ARG A 16 11.50 9.20 15.08
C ARG A 16 10.63 10.43 14.89
N LEU A 17 10.80 11.18 13.78
CA LEU A 17 9.99 12.35 13.51
C LEU A 17 8.61 11.94 12.97
N THR A 18 7.60 12.70 13.34
CA THR A 18 6.27 12.58 12.76
C THR A 18 6.36 12.77 11.25
N ARG A 19 5.76 11.85 10.51
CA ARG A 19 5.67 11.93 9.05
C ARG A 19 4.29 12.39 8.65
N VAL A 20 4.21 13.25 7.64
CA VAL A 20 2.97 13.88 7.20
C VAL A 20 2.87 13.87 5.69
N PHE A 21 1.80 13.28 5.18
CA PHE A 21 1.48 13.33 3.77
C PHE A 21 0.81 14.67 3.42
N VAL A 22 1.27 15.28 2.32
CA VAL A 22 0.70 16.52 1.77
C VAL A 22 0.44 16.31 0.28
N ALA A 23 -0.81 16.40 -0.14
CA ALA A 23 -1.21 16.08 -1.53
C ALA A 23 -0.80 17.13 -2.58
N THR A 24 -0.13 18.22 -2.17
CA THR A 24 0.34 19.28 -3.07
C THR A 24 1.83 19.13 -3.36
N GLU A 25 2.30 19.83 -4.37
CA GLU A 25 3.72 19.94 -4.66
C GLU A 25 4.46 20.57 -3.48
N LEU A 26 5.65 20.04 -3.20
CA LEU A 26 6.50 20.46 -2.09
C LEU A 26 7.82 21.00 -2.64
N ASP A 27 7.97 22.33 -2.60
CA ASP A 27 9.19 23.01 -3.00
C ASP A 27 10.02 23.43 -1.79
N GLU A 28 11.33 23.24 -1.86
CA GLU A 28 12.25 23.69 -0.81
C GLU A 28 12.12 25.20 -0.59
N GLY A 29 12.01 25.62 0.66
CA GLY A 29 11.84 27.03 1.04
C GLY A 29 10.41 27.54 0.96
N SER A 30 9.45 26.77 0.43
CA SER A 30 8.04 27.15 0.43
C SER A 30 7.40 27.01 1.81
N VAL A 31 6.20 27.57 1.94
CA VAL A 31 5.36 27.43 3.14
C VAL A 31 4.06 26.77 2.74
N VAL A 32 3.68 25.72 3.47
CA VAL A 32 2.45 24.98 3.24
C VAL A 32 1.54 25.06 4.45
N ASP A 33 0.25 25.23 4.20
CA ASP A 33 -0.80 25.07 5.21
C ASP A 33 -1.34 23.64 5.11
N LEU A 34 -1.34 22.91 6.22
CA LEU A 34 -1.84 21.54 6.24
C LEU A 34 -3.36 21.49 6.06
N PRO A 35 -3.90 20.43 5.42
CA PRO A 35 -5.32 20.16 5.40
C PRO A 35 -5.89 20.13 6.82
N ALA A 36 -7.13 20.59 7.00
CA ALA A 36 -7.73 20.81 8.32
C ALA A 36 -7.75 19.55 9.21
N GLU A 37 -7.97 18.37 8.61
CA GLU A 37 -7.97 17.09 9.31
C GLU A 37 -6.57 16.74 9.84
N THR A 38 -5.55 16.80 8.97
CA THR A 38 -4.14 16.57 9.32
C THR A 38 -3.66 17.58 10.34
N ALA A 39 -3.98 18.88 10.15
CA ALA A 39 -3.64 19.94 11.08
C ALA A 39 -4.27 19.73 12.46
N SER A 40 -5.54 19.28 12.51
CA SER A 40 -6.22 18.95 13.76
C SER A 40 -5.57 17.77 14.48
N HIS A 41 -5.17 16.73 13.73
CA HIS A 41 -4.46 15.59 14.29
C HIS A 41 -3.11 16.02 14.91
N ILE A 42 -2.30 16.76 14.18
CA ILE A 42 -0.98 17.24 14.62
C ILE A 42 -1.13 18.16 15.85
N ALA A 43 -2.06 19.10 15.82
CA ALA A 43 -2.25 20.05 16.90
C ALA A 43 -2.82 19.41 18.18
N LYS A 44 -3.86 18.54 18.05
CA LYS A 44 -4.61 18.02 19.20
C LYS A 44 -4.06 16.69 19.71
N VAL A 45 -3.69 15.76 18.83
CA VAL A 45 -3.25 14.42 19.21
C VAL A 45 -1.76 14.43 19.51
N LEU A 46 -0.94 14.97 18.59
CA LEU A 46 0.51 15.03 18.75
C LEU A 46 0.97 16.23 19.58
N ARG A 47 0.08 17.19 19.85
CA ARG A 47 0.36 18.40 20.64
C ARG A 47 1.58 19.18 20.16
N ALA A 48 1.79 19.17 18.85
CA ALA A 48 2.93 19.81 18.21
C ALA A 48 2.87 21.34 18.38
N ARG A 49 4.05 21.96 18.41
CA ARG A 49 4.26 23.38 18.69
C ARG A 49 5.07 24.03 17.56
N SER A 50 5.03 25.34 17.52
CA SER A 50 5.94 26.13 16.69
C SER A 50 7.40 25.76 17.04
N GLY A 51 8.20 25.51 15.99
CA GLY A 51 9.59 25.07 16.10
C GLY A 51 9.79 23.57 15.99
N ASP A 52 8.75 22.74 16.19
CA ASP A 52 8.86 21.29 16.07
C ASP A 52 9.18 20.88 14.62
N GLU A 53 9.99 19.83 14.51
CA GLU A 53 10.40 19.25 13.23
C GLU A 53 9.54 18.04 12.88
N LEU A 54 9.32 17.85 11.59
CA LEU A 54 8.61 16.71 11.02
C LEU A 54 9.16 16.37 9.64
N VAL A 55 8.67 15.28 9.06
CA VAL A 55 8.98 14.88 7.69
C VAL A 55 7.73 15.06 6.84
N LEU A 56 7.86 15.77 5.72
CA LEU A 56 6.83 15.90 4.70
C LEU A 56 7.11 14.96 3.54
N PHE A 57 6.07 14.42 2.91
CA PHE A 57 6.16 13.71 1.64
C PHE A 57 4.84 13.86 0.88
N ASN A 58 4.89 13.76 -0.45
CA ASN A 58 3.73 13.95 -1.33
C ASN A 58 3.48 12.78 -2.29
N GLY A 59 4.22 11.68 -2.14
CA GLY A 59 4.08 10.50 -2.99
C GLY A 59 5.04 10.46 -4.18
N ASP A 60 5.86 11.48 -4.40
CA ASP A 60 6.83 11.53 -5.50
C ASP A 60 8.11 10.70 -5.26
N GLY A 61 8.28 10.20 -4.03
CA GLY A 61 9.43 9.40 -3.61
C GLY A 61 10.47 10.16 -2.80
N ARG A 62 10.31 11.48 -2.65
CA ARG A 62 11.17 12.31 -1.81
C ARG A 62 10.57 12.42 -0.40
N GLU A 63 11.43 12.65 0.58
CA GLU A 63 11.01 13.18 1.88
C GLU A 63 11.68 14.54 2.13
N LEU A 64 10.91 15.48 2.64
CA LEU A 64 11.37 16.83 2.91
C LEU A 64 11.35 17.11 4.41
N ALA A 65 12.34 17.82 4.91
CA ALA A 65 12.28 18.33 6.26
C ALA A 65 11.15 19.34 6.36
N GLY A 66 10.37 19.32 7.43
CA GLY A 66 9.36 20.33 7.73
C GLY A 66 9.62 20.93 9.10
N LYS A 67 9.41 22.25 9.23
CA LYS A 67 9.45 22.94 10.51
C LYS A 67 8.16 23.70 10.72
N ILE A 68 7.48 23.44 11.82
CA ILE A 68 6.23 24.10 12.16
C ILE A 68 6.50 25.58 12.47
N GLU A 69 5.96 26.48 11.67
CA GLU A 69 6.00 27.92 11.93
C GLU A 69 4.97 28.34 12.97
N SER A 70 3.74 27.87 12.83
CA SER A 70 2.66 28.23 13.73
C SER A 70 1.58 27.17 13.81
N VAL A 71 0.98 27.07 15.00
CA VAL A 71 -0.22 26.28 15.29
C VAL A 71 -1.28 27.22 15.82
N ARG A 72 -2.40 27.38 15.11
CA ARG A 72 -3.54 28.22 15.50
C ARG A 72 -4.84 27.45 15.39
N GLY A 73 -5.27 26.84 16.49
CA GLY A 73 -6.44 25.97 16.51
C GLY A 73 -6.23 24.72 15.62
N SER A 74 -7.00 24.59 14.54
CA SER A 74 -6.86 23.52 13.54
C SER A 74 -6.08 23.96 12.29
N LYS A 75 -5.31 25.04 12.38
CA LYS A 75 -4.43 25.50 11.28
C LYS A 75 -2.99 25.29 11.68
N VAL A 76 -2.23 24.57 10.87
CA VAL A 76 -0.81 24.35 11.06
C VAL A 76 -0.10 24.76 9.79
N ARG A 77 0.86 25.68 9.94
CA ARG A 77 1.71 26.19 8.87
C ARG A 77 3.12 25.67 9.03
N ILE A 78 3.71 25.20 7.95
CA ILE A 78 5.00 24.51 7.93
C ILE A 78 5.89 25.12 6.86
N THR A 79 7.13 25.47 7.23
CA THR A 79 8.19 25.77 6.26
C THR A 79 8.76 24.46 5.74
N VAL A 80 8.83 24.32 4.43
CA VAL A 80 9.40 23.17 3.73
C VAL A 80 10.92 23.34 3.64
N GLY A 81 11.65 22.43 4.19
CA GLY A 81 13.12 22.40 4.18
C GLY A 81 13.67 21.52 3.06
N ARG A 82 14.92 21.07 3.23
CA ARG A 82 15.63 20.30 2.22
C ARG A 82 15.00 18.94 1.94
N ALA A 83 14.94 18.58 0.67
CA ALA A 83 14.56 17.27 0.20
C ALA A 83 15.70 16.24 0.41
N ALA A 84 15.34 15.02 0.68
CA ALA A 84 16.22 13.87 0.70
C ALA A 84 15.61 12.73 -0.13
N ASN A 85 16.42 12.14 -0.99
CA ASN A 85 16.04 10.92 -1.70
C ASN A 85 16.24 9.74 -0.75
N VAL A 86 15.13 9.26 -0.20
CA VAL A 86 15.12 8.10 0.70
C VAL A 86 14.20 7.07 0.07
N ASP A 87 14.81 6.07 -0.57
CA ASP A 87 14.08 4.98 -1.19
C ASP A 87 13.89 3.83 -0.19
N ARG A 88 12.63 3.48 0.06
CA ARG A 88 12.19 2.33 0.86
C ARG A 88 11.20 1.47 0.08
N GLU A 89 11.18 1.63 -1.23
CA GLU A 89 10.30 0.86 -2.09
C GLU A 89 10.95 -0.47 -2.47
N SER A 90 10.14 -1.53 -2.45
CA SER A 90 10.58 -2.81 -2.95
C SER A 90 10.90 -2.73 -4.44
N PRO A 91 11.98 -3.39 -4.90
CA PRO A 91 12.25 -3.54 -6.34
C PRO A 91 11.15 -4.35 -7.03
N LEU A 92 10.43 -5.21 -6.30
CA LEU A 92 9.32 -6.00 -6.81
C LEU A 92 8.03 -5.15 -6.91
N ALA A 93 7.54 -4.95 -8.12
CA ALA A 93 6.25 -4.30 -8.36
C ALA A 93 5.09 -5.28 -8.16
N VAL A 94 4.47 -5.29 -6.99
CA VAL A 94 3.33 -6.16 -6.69
C VAL A 94 2.02 -5.41 -6.90
N THR A 95 1.12 -6.03 -7.69
CA THR A 95 -0.31 -5.70 -7.76
C THR A 95 -1.10 -6.73 -6.95
N LEU A 96 -1.86 -6.28 -5.97
CA LEU A 96 -2.77 -7.11 -5.19
C LEU A 96 -4.19 -6.98 -5.75
N LEU A 97 -4.68 -8.02 -6.41
CA LEU A 97 -6.07 -8.17 -6.82
C LEU A 97 -6.85 -8.79 -5.66
N GLN A 98 -7.55 -7.95 -4.89
CA GLN A 98 -8.19 -8.35 -3.64
C GLN A 98 -9.71 -8.38 -3.77
N CYS A 99 -10.33 -9.55 -3.60
CA CYS A 99 -11.77 -9.61 -3.39
C CYS A 99 -12.16 -8.88 -2.11
N VAL A 100 -13.12 -7.93 -2.24
CA VAL A 100 -13.56 -7.11 -1.10
C VAL A 100 -14.22 -7.99 -0.03
N PRO A 101 -13.62 -8.13 1.16
CA PRO A 101 -14.17 -8.93 2.24
C PRO A 101 -15.28 -8.20 2.98
N ARG A 102 -15.98 -8.92 3.86
CA ARG A 102 -16.99 -8.31 4.76
C ARG A 102 -16.35 -7.45 5.86
N GLY A 103 -17.07 -6.43 6.30
CA GLY A 103 -16.67 -5.57 7.41
C GLY A 103 -15.42 -4.75 7.10
N ASP A 104 -14.62 -4.51 8.14
CA ASP A 104 -13.46 -3.60 8.08
C ASP A 104 -12.14 -4.33 7.72
N ARG A 105 -12.22 -5.60 7.28
CA ARG A 105 -11.03 -6.39 6.95
C ARG A 105 -10.25 -5.81 5.78
N MET A 106 -10.92 -5.12 4.85
CA MET A 106 -10.24 -4.47 3.75
C MET A 106 -9.31 -3.35 4.21
N ASP A 107 -9.67 -2.62 5.26
CA ASP A 107 -8.81 -1.59 5.86
C ASP A 107 -7.51 -2.21 6.39
N PHE A 108 -7.63 -3.35 7.08
CA PHE A 108 -6.46 -4.10 7.55
C PHE A 108 -5.59 -4.63 6.41
N ILE A 109 -6.22 -5.16 5.34
CA ILE A 109 -5.49 -5.62 4.14
C ILE A 109 -4.74 -4.46 3.50
N VAL A 110 -5.41 -3.33 3.26
CA VAL A 110 -4.79 -2.14 2.65
C VAL A 110 -3.63 -1.63 3.50
N GLN A 111 -3.83 -1.52 4.82
CA GLN A 111 -2.78 -1.12 5.75
C GLN A 111 -1.56 -2.03 5.62
N LYS A 112 -1.73 -3.34 5.76
CA LYS A 112 -0.62 -4.30 5.76
C LYS A 112 0.00 -4.47 4.37
N ALA A 113 -0.79 -4.45 3.31
CA ALA A 113 -0.28 -4.47 1.94
C ALA A 113 0.59 -3.23 1.65
N THR A 114 0.19 -2.06 2.16
CA THR A 114 1.00 -0.84 2.05
C THR A 114 2.32 -0.99 2.80
N GLU A 115 2.31 -1.43 4.05
CA GLU A 115 3.51 -1.68 4.85
C GLU A 115 4.46 -2.70 4.17
N LEU A 116 3.90 -3.68 3.46
CA LEU A 116 4.63 -4.74 2.74
C LEU A 116 5.06 -4.33 1.31
N GLY A 117 4.97 -3.06 0.95
CA GLY A 117 5.54 -2.56 -0.30
C GLY A 117 4.67 -2.76 -1.55
N VAL A 118 3.36 -3.09 -1.41
CA VAL A 118 2.47 -3.19 -2.58
C VAL A 118 2.46 -1.88 -3.36
N ARG A 119 2.46 -1.97 -4.71
CA ARG A 119 2.38 -0.78 -5.58
C ARG A 119 0.97 -0.46 -6.04
N HIS A 120 0.16 -1.49 -6.22
CA HIS A 120 -1.20 -1.31 -6.73
C HIS A 120 -2.15 -2.28 -6.02
N ILE A 121 -3.29 -1.80 -5.57
CA ILE A 121 -4.38 -2.59 -4.99
C ILE A 121 -5.60 -2.42 -5.89
N VAL A 122 -6.09 -3.53 -6.41
CA VAL A 122 -7.29 -3.59 -7.23
C VAL A 122 -8.38 -4.33 -6.45
N PRO A 123 -9.32 -3.61 -5.82
CA PRO A 123 -10.46 -4.23 -5.16
C PRO A 123 -11.42 -4.80 -6.20
N VAL A 124 -11.82 -6.07 -6.04
CA VAL A 124 -12.75 -6.73 -6.96
C VAL A 124 -13.93 -7.37 -6.24
N LEU A 125 -15.04 -7.48 -6.97
CA LEU A 125 -16.25 -8.15 -6.54
C LEU A 125 -16.40 -9.44 -7.35
N SER A 126 -16.25 -10.59 -6.69
CA SER A 126 -16.44 -11.91 -7.27
C SER A 126 -17.88 -12.40 -7.08
N HIS A 127 -18.24 -13.51 -7.70
CA HIS A 127 -19.57 -14.11 -7.59
C HIS A 127 -19.95 -14.40 -6.13
N ARG A 128 -19.00 -14.93 -5.34
CA ARG A 128 -19.21 -15.25 -3.93
C ARG A 128 -18.89 -14.09 -2.97
N SER A 129 -18.58 -12.93 -3.49
CA SER A 129 -18.49 -11.71 -2.66
C SER A 129 -19.86 -11.36 -2.11
N VAL A 130 -19.94 -11.14 -0.81
CA VAL A 130 -21.20 -10.76 -0.14
C VAL A 130 -21.46 -9.26 -0.28
N VAL A 131 -20.39 -8.49 -0.42
CA VAL A 131 -20.45 -7.04 -0.57
C VAL A 131 -21.02 -6.70 -1.95
N ARG A 132 -21.98 -5.79 -1.98
CA ARG A 132 -22.54 -5.19 -3.19
C ARG A 132 -22.35 -3.69 -3.08
N LEU A 133 -21.82 -3.06 -4.10
CA LEU A 133 -21.53 -1.62 -4.13
C LEU A 133 -22.11 -1.01 -5.40
N ASP A 134 -22.79 0.10 -5.25
CA ASP A 134 -23.05 0.99 -6.38
C ASP A 134 -21.81 1.87 -6.68
N ALA A 135 -21.86 2.63 -7.76
CA ALA A 135 -20.73 3.45 -8.19
C ALA A 135 -20.30 4.51 -7.15
N GLY A 136 -21.28 5.11 -6.44
CA GLY A 136 -21.01 6.09 -5.40
C GLY A 136 -20.33 5.47 -4.19
N GLN A 137 -20.83 4.32 -3.75
CA GLN A 137 -20.24 3.54 -2.66
C GLN A 137 -18.84 3.04 -3.02
N ALA A 138 -18.61 2.59 -4.25
CA ALA A 138 -17.30 2.15 -4.72
C ALA A 138 -16.29 3.29 -4.67
N SER A 139 -16.65 4.49 -5.14
CA SER A 139 -15.80 5.68 -5.07
C SER A 139 -15.49 6.09 -3.63
N ALA A 140 -16.48 6.12 -2.76
CA ALA A 140 -16.30 6.45 -1.34
C ALA A 140 -15.38 5.45 -0.63
N LYS A 141 -15.52 4.14 -0.92
CA LYS A 141 -14.63 3.09 -0.39
C LYS A 141 -13.19 3.27 -0.87
N ALA A 142 -12.96 3.56 -2.16
CA ALA A 142 -11.63 3.81 -2.68
C ALA A 142 -10.96 5.02 -2.00
N GLN A 143 -11.71 6.10 -1.76
CA GLN A 143 -11.21 7.27 -1.03
C GLN A 143 -10.85 6.93 0.42
N HIS A 144 -11.69 6.16 1.11
CA HIS A 144 -11.43 5.69 2.47
C HIS A 144 -10.15 4.85 2.53
N TRP A 145 -9.99 3.87 1.62
CA TRP A 145 -8.79 3.03 1.60
C TRP A 145 -7.52 3.79 1.22
N ARG A 146 -7.64 4.84 0.39
CA ARG A 146 -6.51 5.76 0.17
C ARG A 146 -6.07 6.46 1.45
N ALA A 147 -7.01 6.90 2.29
CA ALA A 147 -6.66 7.49 3.58
C ALA A 147 -5.97 6.46 4.52
N VAL A 148 -6.42 5.20 4.52
CA VAL A 148 -5.75 4.11 5.24
C VAL A 148 -4.32 3.89 4.73
N ALA A 149 -4.11 3.90 3.40
CA ALA A 149 -2.79 3.77 2.82
C ALA A 149 -1.87 4.96 3.12
N VAL A 150 -2.40 6.18 3.16
CA VAL A 150 -1.66 7.37 3.62
C VAL A 150 -1.12 7.16 5.03
N SER A 151 -2.00 6.79 5.96
CA SER A 151 -1.63 6.53 7.35
C SER A 151 -0.58 5.41 7.48
N ALA A 152 -0.70 4.36 6.66
CA ALA A 152 0.27 3.28 6.59
C ALA A 152 1.63 3.74 6.05
N CYS A 153 1.67 4.63 5.06
CA CYS A 153 2.90 5.24 4.54
C CYS A 153 3.56 6.17 5.57
N GLU A 154 2.76 6.94 6.31
CA GLU A 154 3.26 7.78 7.41
C GLU A 154 3.97 6.93 8.47
N GLN A 155 3.38 5.79 8.85
CA GLN A 155 3.92 4.89 9.87
C GLN A 155 5.11 4.06 9.35
N SER A 156 5.02 3.47 8.16
CA SER A 156 6.04 2.56 7.60
C SER A 156 7.26 3.28 7.03
N GLY A 157 7.13 4.59 6.80
CA GLY A 157 8.21 5.39 6.22
C GLY A 157 8.24 5.37 4.69
N ARG A 158 7.25 4.79 4.01
CA ARG A 158 7.16 4.86 2.55
C ARG A 158 6.92 6.28 2.08
N ASN A 159 7.54 6.64 0.96
CA ASN A 159 7.39 7.96 0.31
C ASN A 159 6.53 7.89 -0.94
N ARG A 160 6.10 6.70 -1.35
CA ARG A 160 5.19 6.47 -2.47
C ARG A 160 3.91 5.80 -1.97
N LEU A 161 2.77 6.38 -2.33
CA LEU A 161 1.47 5.79 -2.04
C LEU A 161 1.19 4.68 -3.05
N PRO A 162 0.63 3.53 -2.62
CA PRO A 162 0.08 2.58 -3.56
C PRO A 162 -1.10 3.20 -4.31
N THR A 163 -1.25 2.86 -5.58
CA THR A 163 -2.49 3.15 -6.30
C THR A 163 -3.59 2.23 -5.76
N ILE A 164 -4.79 2.78 -5.53
CA ILE A 164 -5.97 2.01 -5.12
C ILE A 164 -7.11 2.35 -6.06
N ASP A 165 -7.56 1.35 -6.80
CA ASP A 165 -8.67 1.51 -7.75
C ASP A 165 -10.03 1.53 -7.02
N ALA A 166 -11.05 2.01 -7.71
CA ALA A 166 -12.41 1.78 -7.28
C ALA A 166 -12.80 0.30 -7.48
N PRO A 167 -13.57 -0.30 -6.54
CA PRO A 167 -14.06 -1.66 -6.71
C PRO A 167 -14.78 -1.88 -8.04
N ARG A 168 -14.44 -2.98 -8.73
CA ARG A 168 -15.05 -3.39 -9.99
C ARG A 168 -15.36 -4.89 -10.00
N GLN A 169 -16.14 -5.36 -10.98
CA GLN A 169 -16.40 -6.79 -11.11
C GLN A 169 -15.12 -7.55 -11.49
N LEU A 170 -14.91 -8.71 -10.89
CA LEU A 170 -13.74 -9.55 -11.19
C LEU A 170 -13.69 -9.94 -12.68
N ILE A 171 -14.82 -10.30 -13.24
CA ILE A 171 -14.87 -10.75 -14.64
C ILE A 171 -14.50 -9.64 -15.62
N ASP A 172 -14.89 -8.39 -15.33
CA ASP A 172 -14.52 -7.23 -16.15
C ASP A 172 -13.00 -6.97 -16.06
N TYR A 173 -12.41 -7.14 -14.87
CA TYR A 173 -10.97 -7.01 -14.71
C TYR A 173 -10.20 -8.09 -15.49
N LEU A 174 -10.65 -9.33 -15.45
CA LEU A 174 -10.02 -10.45 -16.16
C LEU A 174 -10.18 -10.35 -17.68
N GLY A 175 -11.17 -9.60 -18.16
CA GLY A 175 -11.38 -9.29 -19.58
C GLY A 175 -10.46 -8.19 -20.13
N ASP A 176 -9.82 -7.41 -19.27
CA ASP A 176 -8.87 -6.38 -19.71
C ASP A 176 -7.59 -7.02 -20.31
N PRO A 177 -6.90 -6.31 -21.20
CA PRO A 177 -5.59 -6.76 -21.69
C PRO A 177 -4.63 -7.08 -20.53
N ALA A 178 -3.98 -8.24 -20.62
CA ALA A 178 -3.05 -8.67 -19.59
C ALA A 178 -1.89 -7.65 -19.46
N THR A 179 -1.58 -7.29 -18.21
CA THR A 179 -0.35 -6.57 -17.90
C THR A 179 0.85 -7.52 -18.02
N ALA A 180 2.03 -6.98 -18.35
CA ALA A 180 3.25 -7.77 -18.37
C ALA A 180 3.60 -8.26 -16.95
N GLY A 181 4.14 -9.47 -16.84
CA GLY A 181 4.59 -10.05 -15.57
C GLY A 181 3.92 -11.37 -15.21
N THR A 182 4.31 -11.91 -14.07
CA THR A 182 3.76 -13.16 -13.54
C THR A 182 2.43 -12.91 -12.84
N ARG A 183 1.40 -13.68 -13.17
CA ARG A 183 0.05 -13.55 -12.62
C ARG A 183 -0.32 -14.78 -11.81
N LEU A 184 -0.68 -14.60 -10.54
CA LEU A 184 -0.94 -15.67 -9.58
C LEU A 184 -2.34 -15.56 -8.98
N VAL A 185 -3.01 -16.68 -8.75
CA VAL A 185 -4.25 -16.74 -7.99
C VAL A 185 -4.11 -17.70 -6.83
N LEU A 186 -4.45 -17.26 -5.60
CA LEU A 186 -4.43 -18.10 -4.43
C LEU A 186 -5.62 -19.06 -4.42
N GLU A 187 -5.31 -20.34 -4.31
CA GLU A 187 -6.26 -21.43 -4.24
C GLU A 187 -5.90 -22.34 -3.04
N PRO A 188 -6.87 -22.73 -2.17
CA PRO A 188 -6.58 -23.63 -1.05
C PRO A 188 -6.16 -25.04 -1.47
N GLU A 189 -6.64 -25.50 -2.63
CA GLU A 189 -6.31 -26.83 -3.14
C GLU A 189 -4.97 -26.82 -3.89
N PRO A 190 -4.08 -27.79 -3.59
CA PRO A 190 -2.83 -27.90 -4.32
C PRO A 190 -3.09 -28.15 -5.79
N SER A 191 -2.74 -27.23 -6.65
CA SER A 191 -2.63 -27.49 -8.08
C SER A 191 -1.21 -27.99 -8.40
N ALA A 192 -1.06 -28.67 -9.54
CA ALA A 192 0.23 -29.17 -10.00
C ALA A 192 1.33 -28.11 -9.87
N ALA A 193 2.54 -28.60 -9.58
CA ALA A 193 3.72 -27.79 -9.28
C ALA A 193 3.83 -26.55 -10.17
N VAL A 194 3.89 -25.39 -9.52
CA VAL A 194 4.09 -24.12 -10.19
C VAL A 194 5.50 -24.14 -10.76
N GLY A 195 5.61 -23.97 -12.08
CA GLY A 195 6.89 -23.97 -12.80
C GLY A 195 7.85 -22.88 -12.31
N PRO A 196 9.10 -22.87 -12.77
CA PRO A 196 10.03 -21.84 -12.43
C PRO A 196 9.50 -20.51 -12.95
N TRP A 197 9.15 -19.61 -12.00
CA TRP A 197 8.75 -18.26 -12.37
C TRP A 197 9.99 -17.46 -12.74
N SER A 198 9.89 -16.71 -13.84
CA SER A 198 10.92 -15.74 -14.16
C SER A 198 10.99 -14.69 -13.03
N SER A 199 12.18 -14.17 -12.81
CA SER A 199 12.42 -13.06 -11.87
C SER A 199 11.89 -11.73 -12.43
N ASP A 200 10.66 -11.75 -12.99
CA ASP A 200 10.05 -10.55 -13.51
C ASP A 200 9.82 -9.55 -12.36
N ILE A 201 10.21 -8.32 -12.63
CA ILE A 201 10.10 -7.21 -11.66
C ILE A 201 8.64 -6.88 -11.34
N SER A 202 7.68 -7.40 -12.11
CA SER A 202 6.23 -7.16 -11.96
C SER A 202 5.49 -8.47 -11.68
N LEU A 203 4.63 -8.43 -10.65
CA LEU A 203 3.86 -9.59 -10.23
C LEU A 203 2.45 -9.17 -9.79
N GLU A 204 1.45 -9.96 -10.21
CA GLU A 204 0.08 -9.80 -9.80
C GLU A 204 -0.37 -11.01 -8.98
N ILE A 205 -1.02 -10.78 -7.83
CA ILE A 205 -1.54 -11.83 -6.96
C ILE A 205 -3.01 -11.60 -6.64
N ALA A 206 -3.86 -12.56 -7.00
CA ALA A 206 -5.29 -12.53 -6.73
C ALA A 206 -5.64 -13.33 -5.46
N VAL A 207 -6.46 -12.72 -4.60
CA VAL A 207 -6.92 -13.29 -3.32
C VAL A 207 -8.45 -13.26 -3.28
N GLY A 208 -9.04 -14.43 -3.07
CA GLY A 208 -10.48 -14.64 -3.08
C GLY A 208 -11.21 -14.13 -1.83
N PRO A 209 -12.55 -14.08 -1.89
CA PRO A 209 -13.39 -13.80 -0.72
C PRO A 209 -13.42 -15.01 0.23
N GLU A 210 -14.13 -14.90 1.35
CA GLU A 210 -14.28 -15.98 2.33
C GLU A 210 -14.88 -17.27 1.74
N GLY A 211 -15.69 -17.16 0.70
CA GLY A 211 -16.28 -18.32 -0.01
C GLY A 211 -15.41 -18.89 -1.13
N GLY A 212 -14.21 -18.35 -1.35
CA GLY A 212 -13.34 -18.71 -2.47
C GLY A 212 -13.88 -18.30 -3.84
N PHE A 213 -13.20 -18.68 -4.89
CA PHE A 213 -13.65 -18.48 -6.29
C PHE A 213 -14.56 -19.62 -6.75
N THR A 214 -15.39 -19.36 -7.74
CA THR A 214 -16.17 -20.43 -8.42
C THR A 214 -15.28 -21.14 -9.45
N PRO A 215 -15.69 -22.37 -9.91
CA PRO A 215 -14.96 -23.04 -10.98
C PRO A 215 -14.88 -22.21 -12.26
N GLU A 216 -15.93 -21.45 -12.59
CA GLU A 216 -16.01 -20.57 -13.76
C GLU A 216 -15.03 -19.38 -13.62
N GLU A 217 -14.91 -18.81 -12.41
CA GLU A 217 -13.93 -17.75 -12.12
C GLU A 217 -12.50 -18.28 -12.18
N LEU A 218 -12.24 -19.49 -11.68
CA LEU A 218 -10.92 -20.12 -11.78
C LEU A 218 -10.54 -20.42 -13.24
N GLU A 219 -11.51 -20.79 -14.08
CA GLU A 219 -11.29 -20.93 -15.51
C GLU A 219 -11.02 -19.58 -16.18
N ALA A 220 -11.74 -18.54 -15.80
CA ALA A 220 -11.47 -17.17 -16.29
C ALA A 220 -10.06 -16.69 -15.90
N PHE A 221 -9.60 -16.96 -14.68
CA PHE A 221 -8.22 -16.70 -14.26
C PHE A 221 -7.21 -17.46 -15.14
N ARG A 222 -7.46 -18.74 -15.43
CA ARG A 222 -6.59 -19.56 -16.29
C ARG A 222 -6.50 -18.96 -17.71
N VAL A 223 -7.62 -18.56 -18.29
CA VAL A 223 -7.68 -17.92 -19.62
C VAL A 223 -6.94 -16.58 -19.60
N ALA A 224 -7.05 -15.82 -18.50
CA ALA A 224 -6.33 -14.57 -18.29
C ALA A 224 -4.85 -14.76 -17.96
N GLY A 225 -4.32 -15.99 -17.96
CA GLY A 225 -2.89 -16.29 -17.75
C GLY A 225 -2.44 -16.34 -16.30
N PHE A 226 -3.37 -16.48 -15.35
CA PHE A 226 -3.01 -16.68 -13.95
C PHE A 226 -2.62 -18.13 -13.66
N HIS A 227 -1.59 -18.30 -12.85
CA HIS A 227 -1.17 -19.59 -12.32
C HIS A 227 -1.73 -19.76 -10.90
N ARG A 228 -2.30 -20.94 -10.61
CA ARG A 228 -2.81 -21.26 -9.27
C ARG A 228 -1.63 -21.51 -8.32
N VAL A 229 -1.72 -20.98 -7.10
CA VAL A 229 -0.73 -21.16 -6.04
C VAL A 229 -1.42 -21.49 -4.72
N CYS A 230 -0.83 -22.36 -3.93
CA CYS A 230 -1.30 -22.73 -2.61
C CYS A 230 -0.24 -22.38 -1.55
N LEU A 231 -0.66 -21.73 -0.47
CA LEU A 231 0.20 -21.33 0.65
C LEU A 231 0.08 -22.35 1.80
N GLY A 232 0.47 -23.58 1.53
CA GLY A 232 0.46 -24.67 2.51
C GLY A 232 -0.93 -25.31 2.73
N PRO A 233 -1.05 -26.27 3.65
CA PRO A 233 -2.22 -27.16 3.73
C PRO A 233 -3.40 -26.59 4.53
N ARG A 234 -3.30 -25.38 5.05
CA ARG A 234 -4.35 -24.76 5.87
C ARG A 234 -5.15 -23.74 5.09
N ILE A 235 -6.46 -23.73 5.29
CA ILE A 235 -7.32 -22.65 4.76
C ILE A 235 -7.05 -21.38 5.55
N LEU A 236 -6.58 -20.36 4.88
CA LEU A 236 -6.33 -19.04 5.44
C LEU A 236 -7.56 -18.16 5.26
N ARG A 237 -7.83 -17.28 6.20
CA ARG A 237 -8.79 -16.18 5.99
C ARG A 237 -8.24 -15.24 4.92
N THR A 238 -9.13 -14.55 4.20
CA THR A 238 -8.75 -13.70 3.07
C THR A 238 -7.70 -12.65 3.45
N GLU A 239 -7.83 -12.00 4.60
CA GLU A 239 -6.84 -11.06 5.11
C GLU A 239 -5.48 -11.73 5.43
N THR A 240 -5.51 -12.94 5.99
CA THR A 240 -4.30 -13.71 6.27
C THR A 240 -3.64 -14.18 4.97
N ALA A 241 -4.44 -14.62 4.01
CA ALA A 241 -3.95 -15.07 2.71
C ALA A 241 -3.23 -13.94 1.95
N ALA A 242 -3.82 -12.74 1.93
CA ALA A 242 -3.22 -11.56 1.31
C ALA A 242 -1.85 -11.23 1.91
N ILE A 243 -1.78 -11.15 3.24
CA ILE A 243 -0.54 -10.81 3.95
C ILE A 243 0.51 -11.90 3.75
N ALA A 244 0.14 -13.18 3.92
CA ALA A 244 1.05 -14.29 3.75
C ALA A 244 1.62 -14.37 2.32
N ALA A 245 0.78 -14.11 1.30
CA ALA A 245 1.22 -14.05 -0.08
C ALA A 245 2.22 -12.91 -0.31
N LEU A 246 1.92 -11.71 0.17
CA LEU A 246 2.82 -10.57 0.03
C LEU A 246 4.15 -10.81 0.72
N VAL A 247 4.15 -11.31 1.96
CA VAL A 247 5.39 -11.66 2.68
C VAL A 247 6.20 -12.70 1.91
N TRP A 248 5.55 -13.77 1.43
CA TRP A 248 6.21 -14.80 0.64
C TRP A 248 6.85 -14.23 -0.64
N LEU A 249 6.13 -13.37 -1.37
CA LEU A 249 6.65 -12.73 -2.58
C LEU A 249 7.81 -11.79 -2.29
N GLN A 250 7.69 -10.95 -1.27
CA GLN A 250 8.73 -10.01 -0.88
C GLN A 250 9.99 -10.69 -0.34
N THR A 251 9.84 -11.83 0.36
CA THR A 251 10.99 -12.61 0.83
C THR A 251 11.71 -13.31 -0.32
N ARG A 252 10.97 -13.74 -1.35
CA ARG A 252 11.55 -14.51 -2.45
C ARG A 252 12.09 -13.65 -3.59
N PHE A 253 11.45 -12.52 -3.89
CA PHE A 253 11.72 -11.70 -5.09
C PHE A 253 11.91 -10.21 -4.78
N GLY A 254 11.59 -9.76 -3.58
CA GLY A 254 11.66 -8.38 -3.14
C GLY A 254 12.79 -8.12 -2.14
N ASP A 255 12.51 -7.31 -1.14
CA ASP A 255 13.47 -6.76 -0.19
C ASP A 255 13.35 -7.28 1.24
N MET A 256 12.42 -8.20 1.53
CA MET A 256 12.21 -8.78 2.87
C MET A 256 13.12 -10.00 3.11
N GLY A 257 14.41 -9.87 2.80
CA GLY A 257 15.43 -10.85 3.15
C GLY A 257 16.02 -10.58 4.55
N VAL A 258 16.50 -11.64 5.20
CA VAL A 258 17.37 -11.49 6.38
C VAL A 258 18.76 -11.14 5.87
N THR A 259 19.25 -9.93 6.17
CA THR A 259 20.60 -9.45 5.84
C THR A 259 21.56 -9.68 7.01
#